data_080d4fba03d044d7986c3336df6dfbb8
#
_entry.id   080d4fba03d044d7986c3336df6dfbb8
#
_cell.length_a   1.000
_cell.length_b   1.000
_cell.length_c   1.000
_cell.angle_alpha   90.00
_cell.angle_beta   90.00
_cell.angle_gamma   90.00
#
_symmetry.space_group_name_H-M   'P 1'
#
loop_
_entity.id
_entity.type
_entity.pdbx_description
1 polymer ?
#
loop_
_entity_poly.entity_id
_entity_poly.type
_entity_poly.pdbx_seq_one_letter_code
_entity_poly.pdbx_strand_id
1 'polypeptide(L)'
;MLFFQRFKYVSHHYDKKLQYPVKIKKPDPRTAQIIMSQIGGADGELTASLRYLNQRYAMPTDEIKGLLTDIGTEELAHLEIVSAIVYQLTRDMKPEDLQKYGFDKYFVDHTAGIYPANASGIPFTASYFQVKGDAFADLTEDMAAEQKARATYDNILRLVDDPDVIDPIRYLRQREIVHFQRFGEAMRMVQDRLDARNFYTCNPSFDKKCGDSCPNRCSHK
;
A
#
# COMPACT_ATOMS: atom_id res chain seq x y z
N MET A 1 -13.86 37.53 16.57
CA MET A 1 -12.44 37.24 16.87
C MET A 1 -12.18 35.84 16.41
N LEU A 2 -11.77 35.69 15.13
CA LEU A 2 -11.63 34.40 14.44
C LEU A 2 -10.25 33.82 14.80
N PHE A 3 -10.25 32.68 15.50
CA PHE A 3 -9.04 31.88 15.70
C PHE A 3 -8.68 31.17 14.39
N PHE A 4 -7.77 31.77 13.62
CA PHE A 4 -7.04 31.03 12.60
C PHE A 4 -6.02 30.12 13.31
N GLN A 5 -6.37 28.83 13.50
CA GLN A 5 -5.35 27.85 13.78
C GLN A 5 -4.46 27.72 12.53
N ARG A 6 -3.23 28.21 12.64
CA ARG A 6 -2.16 27.94 11.67
C ARG A 6 -1.92 26.44 11.66
N PHE A 7 -2.41 25.77 10.64
CA PHE A 7 -1.87 24.46 10.28
C PHE A 7 -0.38 24.67 10.01
N LYS A 8 0.48 24.14 10.87
CA LYS A 8 1.88 23.99 10.54
C LYS A 8 1.93 23.02 9.36
N TYR A 9 2.22 23.54 8.19
CA TYR A 9 2.63 22.71 7.07
C TYR A 9 3.86 21.94 7.54
N VAL A 10 3.71 20.66 7.82
CA VAL A 10 4.84 19.76 7.91
C VAL A 10 5.32 19.65 6.48
N SER A 11 6.41 20.32 6.14
CA SER A 11 7.02 20.12 4.83
C SER A 11 7.51 18.66 4.81
N HIS A 12 6.89 17.84 3.99
CA HIS A 12 7.40 16.52 3.73
C HIS A 12 8.72 16.67 2.98
N HIS A 13 9.81 16.66 3.72
CA HIS A 13 11.10 16.51 3.11
C HIS A 13 11.26 15.05 2.71
N TYR A 14 11.45 14.79 1.42
CA TYR A 14 11.91 13.49 0.98
C TYR A 14 13.26 13.23 1.66
N ASP A 15 13.28 12.31 2.61
CA ASP A 15 14.52 11.91 3.27
C ASP A 15 15.28 10.98 2.32
N LYS A 16 16.50 11.33 1.97
CA LYS A 16 17.39 10.51 1.11
C LYS A 16 17.91 9.26 1.81
N LYS A 17 17.21 8.79 2.83
CA LYS A 17 17.50 7.57 3.58
C LYS A 17 16.29 6.67 3.54
N LEU A 18 16.53 5.38 3.36
CA LEU A 18 15.48 4.38 3.54
C LEU A 18 14.85 4.52 4.93
N GLN A 19 13.55 4.40 5.02
CA GLN A 19 12.82 4.40 6.29
C GLN A 19 13.29 3.27 7.22
N TYR A 20 13.72 2.15 6.63
CA TYR A 20 14.38 1.06 7.32
C TYR A 20 15.65 0.62 6.56
N PRO A 21 16.80 0.34 7.21
CA PRO A 21 18.04 0.01 6.52
C PRO A 21 17.97 -1.36 5.83
N VAL A 22 18.49 -1.44 4.60
CA VAL A 22 18.67 -2.68 3.84
C VAL A 22 20.15 -2.89 3.55
N LYS A 23 20.71 -4.00 4.04
CA LYS A 23 22.15 -4.32 3.92
C LYS A 23 22.34 -5.81 3.66
N ILE A 24 21.99 -6.27 2.47
CA ILE A 24 22.07 -7.67 2.06
C ILE A 24 23.47 -7.96 1.55
N LYS A 25 24.12 -8.97 2.10
CA LYS A 25 25.51 -9.35 1.78
C LYS A 25 25.60 -10.30 0.59
N LYS A 26 24.65 -11.20 0.45
CA LYS A 26 24.68 -12.25 -0.58
C LYS A 26 23.55 -12.05 -1.60
N PRO A 27 23.88 -11.88 -2.89
CA PRO A 27 22.87 -11.91 -3.95
C PRO A 27 22.14 -13.25 -3.98
N ASP A 28 20.82 -13.22 -4.16
CA ASP A 28 19.98 -14.40 -4.34
C ASP A 28 18.76 -14.04 -5.23
N PRO A 29 18.81 -14.33 -6.55
CA PRO A 29 17.73 -14.00 -7.46
C PRO A 29 16.46 -14.77 -7.20
N ARG A 30 16.54 -15.96 -6.63
CA ARG A 30 15.36 -16.74 -6.28
C ARG A 30 14.54 -16.02 -5.21
N THR A 31 15.20 -15.53 -4.18
CA THR A 31 14.57 -14.70 -3.15
C THR A 31 14.06 -13.37 -3.73
N ALA A 32 14.83 -12.72 -4.61
CA ALA A 32 14.38 -11.50 -5.29
C ALA A 32 13.07 -11.72 -6.05
N GLN A 33 12.95 -12.83 -6.80
CA GLN A 33 11.75 -13.13 -7.59
C GLN A 33 10.48 -13.21 -6.75
N ILE A 34 10.51 -13.87 -5.61
CA ILE A 34 9.34 -13.97 -4.73
C ILE A 34 8.97 -12.63 -4.07
N ILE A 35 9.97 -11.80 -3.78
CA ILE A 35 9.76 -10.49 -3.15
C ILE A 35 9.18 -9.46 -4.16
N MET A 36 9.41 -9.63 -5.46
CA MET A 36 8.89 -8.71 -6.49
C MET A 36 7.39 -8.50 -6.42
N SER A 37 6.61 -9.46 -5.93
CA SER A 37 5.16 -9.28 -5.74
C SER A 37 4.82 -8.09 -4.84
N GLN A 38 5.69 -7.74 -3.90
CA GLN A 38 5.53 -6.57 -3.04
C GLN A 38 5.95 -5.25 -3.71
N ILE A 39 6.59 -5.30 -4.89
CA ILE A 39 6.81 -4.10 -5.71
C ILE A 39 5.58 -3.80 -6.56
N GLY A 40 5.19 -4.70 -7.45
CA GLY A 40 4.21 -4.45 -8.51
C GLY A 40 3.02 -5.39 -8.55
N GLY A 41 2.83 -6.23 -7.54
CA GLY A 41 1.64 -7.08 -7.42
C GLY A 41 0.38 -6.33 -7.01
N ALA A 42 -0.75 -7.01 -7.07
CA ALA A 42 -2.06 -6.44 -6.73
C ALA A 42 -2.15 -5.96 -5.26
N ASP A 43 -1.39 -6.56 -4.37
CA ASP A 43 -1.31 -6.23 -2.94
C ASP A 43 0.12 -5.79 -2.56
N GLY A 44 0.88 -5.24 -3.54
CA GLY A 44 2.22 -4.71 -3.31
C GLY A 44 2.20 -3.21 -3.02
N GLU A 45 3.34 -2.68 -2.57
CA GLU A 45 3.52 -1.32 -2.05
C GLU A 45 3.13 -0.23 -3.07
N LEU A 46 3.47 -0.42 -4.36
CA LEU A 46 3.07 0.53 -5.41
C LEU A 46 1.55 0.60 -5.55
N THR A 47 0.88 -0.55 -5.52
CA THR A 47 -0.58 -0.62 -5.58
C THR A 47 -1.22 0.02 -4.36
N ALA A 48 -0.74 -0.30 -3.17
CA ALA A 48 -1.22 0.25 -1.89
C ALA A 48 -1.11 1.77 -1.88
N SER A 49 0.09 2.31 -2.18
CA SER A 49 0.31 3.74 -2.23
C SER A 49 -0.66 4.45 -3.18
N LEU A 50 -0.70 4.03 -4.45
CA LEU A 50 -1.54 4.69 -5.45
C LEU A 50 -3.04 4.50 -5.17
N ARG A 51 -3.47 3.39 -4.60
CA ARG A 51 -4.83 3.16 -4.13
C ARG A 51 -5.23 4.23 -3.12
N TYR A 52 -4.53 4.36 -2.03
CA TYR A 52 -4.86 5.29 -0.93
C TYR A 52 -4.77 6.74 -1.36
N LEU A 53 -3.74 7.11 -2.13
CA LEU A 53 -3.58 8.46 -2.65
C LEU A 53 -4.68 8.87 -3.65
N ASN A 54 -5.30 7.91 -4.35
CA ASN A 54 -6.44 8.19 -5.23
C ASN A 54 -7.77 8.19 -4.47
N GLN A 55 -7.98 7.29 -3.52
CA GLN A 55 -9.20 7.22 -2.72
C GLN A 55 -9.41 8.44 -1.82
N ARG A 56 -8.32 9.08 -1.35
CA ARG A 56 -8.38 10.24 -0.46
C ARG A 56 -9.29 11.36 -0.94
N TYR A 57 -9.43 11.55 -2.26
CA TYR A 57 -10.26 12.61 -2.83
C TYR A 57 -11.75 12.41 -2.60
N ALA A 58 -12.18 11.18 -2.40
CA ALA A 58 -13.56 10.80 -2.13
C ALA A 58 -13.90 10.73 -0.62
N MET A 59 -12.91 10.89 0.27
CA MET A 59 -13.14 10.79 1.71
C MET A 59 -13.95 11.98 2.25
N PRO A 60 -14.90 11.74 3.18
CA PRO A 60 -15.88 12.73 3.61
C PRO A 60 -15.34 13.82 4.53
N THR A 61 -14.18 13.63 5.16
CA THR A 61 -13.56 14.59 6.07
C THR A 61 -12.08 14.79 5.75
N ASP A 62 -11.55 15.96 6.09
CA ASP A 62 -10.14 16.26 5.89
C ASP A 62 -9.22 15.42 6.79
N GLU A 63 -9.73 14.96 7.93
CA GLU A 63 -9.02 14.07 8.83
C GLU A 63 -8.79 12.70 8.17
N ILE A 64 -9.82 12.10 7.56
CA ILE A 64 -9.68 10.83 6.84
C ILE A 64 -8.83 11.01 5.58
N LYS A 65 -8.98 12.12 4.84
CA LYS A 65 -8.09 12.44 3.70
C LYS A 65 -6.63 12.53 4.13
N GLY A 66 -6.37 13.16 5.29
CA GLY A 66 -5.04 13.26 5.88
C GLY A 66 -4.47 11.89 6.22
N LEU A 67 -5.28 11.02 6.81
CA LEU A 67 -4.89 9.65 7.15
C LEU A 67 -4.51 8.83 5.90
N LEU A 68 -5.33 8.86 4.84
CA LEU A 68 -5.01 8.17 3.59
C LEU A 68 -3.77 8.76 2.90
N THR A 69 -3.54 10.07 3.04
CA THR A 69 -2.34 10.71 2.52
C THR A 69 -1.10 10.24 3.26
N ASP A 70 -1.18 10.19 4.59
CA ASP A 70 -0.08 9.79 5.46
C ASP A 70 0.32 8.33 5.18
N ILE A 71 -0.63 7.40 5.20
CA ILE A 71 -0.37 6.00 4.88
C ILE A 71 0.10 5.85 3.43
N GLY A 72 -0.59 6.44 2.45
CA GLY A 72 -0.23 6.30 1.04
C GLY A 72 1.16 6.84 0.70
N THR A 73 1.65 7.85 1.42
CA THR A 73 3.04 8.32 1.27
C THR A 73 4.04 7.44 2.01
N GLU A 74 3.65 6.82 3.12
CA GLU A 74 4.48 5.82 3.79
C GLU A 74 4.69 4.59 2.90
N GLU A 75 3.67 4.15 2.15
CA GLU A 75 3.80 3.03 1.20
C GLU A 75 4.81 3.31 0.06
N LEU A 76 5.04 4.58 -0.31
CA LEU A 76 6.14 4.92 -1.22
C LEU A 76 7.51 4.66 -0.59
N ALA A 77 7.66 4.90 0.71
CA ALA A 77 8.89 4.56 1.43
C ALA A 77 9.07 3.04 1.58
N HIS A 78 7.98 2.29 1.75
CA HIS A 78 7.99 0.83 1.75
C HIS A 78 8.37 0.27 0.37
N LEU A 79 7.83 0.84 -0.71
CA LEU A 79 8.23 0.51 -2.08
C LEU A 79 9.74 0.69 -2.28
N GLU A 80 10.32 1.77 -1.73
CA GLU A 80 11.76 2.02 -1.80
C GLU A 80 12.55 0.94 -1.05
N ILE A 81 12.08 0.49 0.14
CA ILE A 81 12.70 -0.60 0.90
C ILE A 81 12.67 -1.90 0.10
N VAL A 82 11.51 -2.31 -0.41
CA VAL A 82 11.35 -3.56 -1.19
C VAL A 82 12.21 -3.50 -2.46
N SER A 83 12.25 -2.36 -3.14
CA SER A 83 13.10 -2.15 -4.33
C SER A 83 14.58 -2.27 -4.00
N ALA A 84 15.01 -1.72 -2.86
CA ALA A 84 16.39 -1.85 -2.40
C ALA A 84 16.76 -3.31 -2.04
N ILE A 85 15.82 -4.07 -1.48
CA ILE A 85 16.00 -5.51 -1.23
C ILE A 85 16.22 -6.25 -2.55
N VAL A 86 15.32 -6.08 -3.53
CA VAL A 86 15.40 -6.76 -4.83
C VAL A 86 16.69 -6.36 -5.56
N TYR A 87 17.05 -5.08 -5.58
CA TYR A 87 18.30 -4.61 -6.17
C TYR A 87 19.52 -5.28 -5.54
N GLN A 88 19.61 -5.32 -4.20
CA GLN A 88 20.75 -5.93 -3.51
C GLN A 88 20.82 -7.45 -3.68
N LEU A 89 19.68 -8.11 -3.86
CA LEU A 89 19.61 -9.55 -4.15
C LEU A 89 20.01 -9.91 -5.58
N THR A 90 19.90 -8.98 -6.53
CA THR A 90 20.15 -9.20 -7.96
C THR A 90 21.43 -8.54 -8.46
N ARG A 91 22.10 -7.74 -7.63
CA ARG A 91 23.37 -7.08 -8.03
C ARG A 91 24.46 -8.11 -8.30
N ASP A 92 25.32 -7.80 -9.25
CA ASP A 92 26.51 -8.57 -9.61
C ASP A 92 26.24 -10.03 -10.03
N MET A 93 25.01 -10.34 -10.46
CA MET A 93 24.63 -11.66 -10.89
C MET A 93 25.15 -11.98 -12.28
N LYS A 94 25.60 -13.22 -12.45
CA LYS A 94 26.01 -13.73 -13.74
C LYS A 94 24.79 -14.17 -14.55
N PRO A 95 24.83 -14.09 -15.90
CA PRO A 95 23.73 -14.57 -16.75
C PRO A 95 23.30 -16.02 -16.46
N GLU A 96 24.23 -16.89 -16.09
CA GLU A 96 23.95 -18.30 -15.77
C GLU A 96 23.05 -18.43 -14.53
N ASP A 97 23.27 -17.60 -13.51
CA ASP A 97 22.46 -17.61 -12.30
C ASP A 97 21.06 -17.06 -12.58
N LEU A 98 20.96 -16.02 -13.40
CA LEU A 98 19.65 -15.47 -13.83
C LEU A 98 18.82 -16.52 -14.56
N GLN A 99 19.42 -17.23 -15.52
CA GLN A 99 18.75 -18.31 -16.26
C GLN A 99 18.34 -19.46 -15.35
N LYS A 100 19.25 -19.90 -14.48
CA LYS A 100 19.02 -21.00 -13.54
C LYS A 100 17.80 -20.77 -12.64
N TYR A 101 17.55 -19.52 -12.23
CA TYR A 101 16.47 -19.16 -11.33
C TYR A 101 15.26 -18.55 -12.04
N GLY A 102 15.27 -18.49 -13.39
CA GLY A 102 14.15 -17.98 -14.18
C GLY A 102 13.97 -16.45 -14.13
N PHE A 103 15.02 -15.74 -13.74
CA PHE A 103 15.03 -14.29 -13.68
C PHE A 103 15.46 -13.62 -15.01
N ASP A 104 15.91 -14.44 -15.96
CA ASP A 104 16.38 -14.03 -17.29
C ASP A 104 15.31 -13.25 -18.08
N LYS A 105 14.06 -13.68 -18.01
CA LYS A 105 12.92 -13.03 -18.69
C LYS A 105 12.74 -11.59 -18.24
N TYR A 106 12.89 -11.35 -16.95
CA TYR A 106 12.86 -10.00 -16.40
C TYR A 106 14.09 -9.20 -16.82
N PHE A 107 15.27 -9.81 -16.72
CA PHE A 107 16.56 -9.18 -17.04
C PHE A 107 16.66 -8.74 -18.51
N VAL A 108 16.09 -9.51 -19.45
CA VAL A 108 16.11 -9.18 -20.90
C VAL A 108 15.52 -7.81 -21.17
N ASP A 109 14.43 -7.47 -20.52
CA ASP A 109 13.73 -6.19 -20.74
C ASP A 109 14.27 -5.07 -19.85
N HIS A 110 14.78 -5.38 -18.66
CA HIS A 110 15.03 -4.38 -17.62
C HIS A 110 16.47 -4.36 -17.11
N THR A 111 17.30 -5.33 -17.49
CA THR A 111 18.66 -5.53 -16.96
C THR A 111 18.68 -5.53 -15.41
N ALA A 112 19.46 -4.64 -14.78
CA ALA A 112 19.49 -4.44 -13.33
C ALA A 112 18.45 -3.39 -12.85
N GLY A 113 17.62 -2.86 -13.73
CA GLY A 113 16.56 -1.90 -13.37
C GLY A 113 15.47 -2.55 -12.57
N ILE A 114 14.94 -1.85 -11.58
CA ILE A 114 13.77 -2.30 -10.81
C ILE A 114 12.52 -1.90 -11.56
N TYR A 115 11.78 -2.89 -12.00
CA TYR A 115 10.53 -2.71 -12.74
C TYR A 115 9.36 -3.31 -11.97
N PRO A 116 8.24 -2.59 -11.79
CA PRO A 116 7.13 -3.08 -10.99
C PRO A 116 6.38 -4.22 -11.69
N ALA A 117 6.63 -5.44 -11.21
CA ALA A 117 5.94 -6.66 -11.62
C ALA A 117 5.68 -7.54 -10.39
N ASN A 118 4.83 -8.56 -10.54
CA ASN A 118 4.67 -9.58 -9.51
C ASN A 118 5.69 -10.72 -9.68
N ALA A 119 5.68 -11.70 -8.76
CA ALA A 119 6.57 -12.88 -8.79
C ALA A 119 6.43 -13.75 -10.05
N SER A 120 5.32 -13.66 -10.77
CA SER A 120 5.08 -14.37 -12.04
C SER A 120 5.47 -13.54 -13.27
N GLY A 121 6.06 -12.35 -13.08
CA GLY A 121 6.46 -11.46 -14.17
C GLY A 121 5.32 -10.65 -14.78
N ILE A 122 4.13 -10.65 -14.18
CA ILE A 122 3.00 -9.83 -14.65
C ILE A 122 3.25 -8.38 -14.24
N PRO A 123 3.31 -7.43 -15.20
CA PRO A 123 3.53 -6.03 -14.92
C PRO A 123 2.42 -5.43 -14.06
N PHE A 124 2.78 -4.42 -13.27
CA PHE A 124 1.84 -3.58 -12.55
C PHE A 124 0.77 -3.01 -13.50
N THR A 125 -0.45 -2.91 -13.02
CA THR A 125 -1.56 -2.32 -13.74
C THR A 125 -2.43 -1.46 -12.84
N ALA A 126 -2.94 -0.35 -13.35
CA ALA A 126 -3.87 0.53 -12.65
C ALA A 126 -5.20 -0.17 -12.28
N SER A 127 -5.51 -1.32 -12.88
CA SER A 127 -6.69 -2.12 -12.51
C SER A 127 -6.63 -2.66 -11.07
N TYR A 128 -5.45 -2.63 -10.45
CA TYR A 128 -5.26 -3.06 -9.05
C TYR A 128 -5.72 -2.03 -8.02
N PHE A 129 -6.01 -0.78 -8.40
CA PHE A 129 -6.30 0.29 -7.44
C PHE A 129 -7.58 0.07 -6.64
N GLN A 130 -8.59 -0.55 -7.24
CA GLN A 130 -9.87 -0.84 -6.56
C GLN A 130 -10.56 0.42 -5.99
N VAL A 131 -10.37 1.58 -6.63
CA VAL A 131 -10.97 2.86 -6.22
C VAL A 131 -12.41 2.94 -6.71
N LYS A 132 -13.36 3.07 -5.81
CA LYS A 132 -14.80 3.17 -6.10
C LYS A 132 -15.36 4.57 -5.91
N GLY A 133 -14.68 5.43 -5.16
CA GLY A 133 -15.20 6.74 -4.79
C GLY A 133 -16.32 6.68 -3.75
N ASP A 134 -16.44 5.57 -3.05
CA ASP A 134 -17.30 5.35 -1.89
C ASP A 134 -16.43 5.09 -0.68
N ALA A 135 -16.50 5.96 0.32
CA ALA A 135 -15.60 5.91 1.46
C ALA A 135 -15.70 4.61 2.26
N PHE A 136 -16.90 4.00 2.34
CA PHE A 136 -17.08 2.76 3.05
C PHE A 136 -16.52 1.57 2.28
N ALA A 137 -16.79 1.51 0.97
CA ALA A 137 -16.26 0.48 0.09
C ALA A 137 -14.73 0.56 -0.01
N ASP A 138 -14.19 1.77 -0.18
CA ASP A 138 -12.76 2.01 -0.34
C ASP A 138 -12.01 1.65 0.95
N LEU A 139 -12.46 2.09 2.13
CA LEU A 139 -11.82 1.72 3.41
C LEU A 139 -11.95 0.23 3.75
N THR A 140 -13.02 -0.45 3.29
CA THR A 140 -13.16 -1.91 3.43
C THR A 140 -12.08 -2.63 2.62
N GLU A 141 -11.86 -2.19 1.38
CA GLU A 141 -10.77 -2.72 0.54
C GLU A 141 -9.40 -2.42 1.12
N ASP A 142 -9.18 -1.22 1.66
CA ASP A 142 -7.90 -0.83 2.28
C ASP A 142 -7.56 -1.76 3.46
N MET A 143 -8.51 -2.00 4.35
CA MET A 143 -8.32 -2.96 5.45
C MET A 143 -8.01 -4.36 4.93
N ALA A 144 -8.69 -4.79 3.87
CA ALA A 144 -8.44 -6.10 3.25
C ALA A 144 -7.06 -6.13 2.58
N ALA A 145 -6.64 -5.05 1.92
CA ALA A 145 -5.34 -4.92 1.26
C ALA A 145 -4.18 -5.06 2.26
N GLU A 146 -4.24 -4.35 3.39
CA GLU A 146 -3.24 -4.44 4.46
C GLU A 146 -3.11 -5.87 5.00
N GLN A 147 -4.22 -6.57 5.19
CA GLN A 147 -4.17 -7.97 5.64
C GLN A 147 -3.63 -8.92 4.57
N LYS A 148 -3.88 -8.66 3.30
CA LYS A 148 -3.31 -9.44 2.17
C LYS A 148 -1.81 -9.19 2.06
N ALA A 149 -1.35 -7.94 2.14
CA ALA A 149 0.07 -7.60 2.16
C ALA A 149 0.80 -8.25 3.35
N ARG A 150 0.23 -8.11 4.56
CA ARG A 150 0.76 -8.79 5.76
C ARG A 150 0.87 -10.31 5.57
N ALA A 151 -0.16 -10.95 5.01
CA ALA A 151 -0.15 -12.39 4.76
C ALA A 151 0.91 -12.78 3.73
N THR A 152 1.13 -11.96 2.71
CA THR A 152 2.21 -12.14 1.72
C THR A 152 3.59 -12.04 2.37
N TYR A 153 3.80 -11.04 3.25
CA TYR A 153 5.04 -10.96 4.03
C TYR A 153 5.26 -12.18 4.93
N ASP A 154 4.20 -12.70 5.58
CA ASP A 154 4.28 -13.94 6.35
C ASP A 154 4.70 -15.13 5.47
N ASN A 155 4.20 -15.22 4.23
CA ASN A 155 4.56 -16.27 3.29
C ASN A 155 6.02 -16.13 2.82
N ILE A 156 6.48 -14.90 2.55
CA ILE A 156 7.88 -14.62 2.21
C ILE A 156 8.79 -15.06 3.36
N LEU A 157 8.46 -14.69 4.59
CA LEU A 157 9.24 -15.05 5.79
C LEU A 157 9.35 -16.57 6.03
N ARG A 158 8.42 -17.38 5.49
CA ARG A 158 8.50 -18.86 5.54
C ARG A 158 9.46 -19.46 4.51
N LEU A 159 9.81 -18.70 3.48
CA LEU A 159 10.62 -19.16 2.35
C LEU A 159 12.04 -18.61 2.35
N VAL A 160 12.33 -17.63 3.21
CA VAL A 160 13.60 -16.91 3.25
C VAL A 160 14.32 -17.21 4.56
N ASP A 161 15.59 -17.62 4.45
CA ASP A 161 16.44 -17.95 5.62
C ASP A 161 17.50 -16.86 5.90
N ASP A 162 17.78 -15.95 4.95
CA ASP A 162 18.79 -14.90 5.12
C ASP A 162 18.32 -13.83 6.12
N PRO A 163 18.98 -13.66 7.27
CA PRO A 163 18.62 -12.67 8.27
C PRO A 163 18.69 -11.23 7.75
N ASP A 164 19.59 -10.94 6.77
CA ASP A 164 19.72 -9.61 6.17
C ASP A 164 18.47 -9.25 5.32
N VAL A 165 17.71 -10.25 4.87
CA VAL A 165 16.42 -10.09 4.17
C VAL A 165 15.25 -10.14 5.15
N ILE A 166 15.29 -11.08 6.10
CA ILE A 166 14.21 -11.28 7.09
C ILE A 166 13.94 -10.01 7.89
N ASP A 167 14.99 -9.30 8.28
CA ASP A 167 14.87 -8.13 9.16
C ASP A 167 14.05 -6.99 8.54
N PRO A 168 14.35 -6.45 7.34
CA PRO A 168 13.52 -5.44 6.72
C PRO A 168 12.11 -5.94 6.34
N ILE A 169 11.94 -7.22 5.96
CA ILE A 169 10.62 -7.80 5.70
C ILE A 169 9.76 -7.86 6.97
N ARG A 170 10.35 -8.15 8.13
CA ARG A 170 9.62 -8.08 9.42
C ARG A 170 9.19 -6.67 9.77
N TYR A 171 10.02 -5.68 9.47
CA TYR A 171 9.66 -4.29 9.65
C TYR A 171 8.42 -3.94 8.81
N LEU A 172 8.45 -4.18 7.50
CA LEU A 172 7.33 -3.93 6.61
C LEU A 172 6.04 -4.62 7.10
N ARG A 173 6.14 -5.93 7.37
CA ARG A 173 5.02 -6.69 7.93
C ARG A 173 4.38 -6.05 9.18
N GLN A 174 5.17 -5.44 10.04
CA GLN A 174 4.65 -4.75 11.23
C GLN A 174 3.92 -3.47 10.87
N ARG A 175 4.34 -2.78 9.82
CA ARG A 175 3.66 -1.57 9.34
C ARG A 175 2.26 -1.88 8.81
N GLU A 176 2.07 -2.97 8.09
CA GLU A 176 0.76 -3.43 7.62
C GLU A 176 -0.27 -3.57 8.76
N ILE A 177 0.18 -4.03 9.93
CA ILE A 177 -0.70 -4.13 11.11
C ILE A 177 -1.12 -2.75 11.60
N VAL A 178 -0.21 -1.79 11.61
CA VAL A 178 -0.50 -0.41 12.03
C VAL A 178 -1.45 0.27 11.04
N HIS A 179 -1.21 0.10 9.74
CA HIS A 179 -2.07 0.65 8.69
C HIS A 179 -3.48 0.07 8.76
N PHE A 180 -3.61 -1.25 8.92
CA PHE A 180 -4.89 -1.92 9.14
C PHE A 180 -5.67 -1.31 10.31
N GLN A 181 -5.01 -1.08 11.45
CA GLN A 181 -5.65 -0.46 12.63
C GLN A 181 -6.11 0.96 12.34
N ARG A 182 -5.28 1.76 11.67
CA ARG A 182 -5.62 3.15 11.30
C ARG A 182 -6.78 3.22 10.31
N PHE A 183 -6.83 2.34 9.32
CA PHE A 183 -8.00 2.23 8.43
C PHE A 183 -9.26 1.79 9.17
N GLY A 184 -9.15 0.91 10.18
CA GLY A 184 -10.26 0.54 11.06
C GLY A 184 -10.78 1.72 11.89
N GLU A 185 -9.91 2.63 12.31
CA GLU A 185 -10.31 3.89 12.96
C GLU A 185 -11.04 4.81 11.99
N ALA A 186 -10.51 4.99 10.77
CA ALA A 186 -11.16 5.76 9.72
C ALA A 186 -12.54 5.20 9.35
N MET A 187 -12.66 3.87 9.28
CA MET A 187 -13.93 3.19 9.03
C MET A 187 -14.97 3.54 10.11
N ARG A 188 -14.61 3.53 11.39
CA ARG A 188 -15.53 3.93 12.47
C ARG A 188 -15.95 5.39 12.32
N MET A 189 -15.02 6.29 11.97
CA MET A 189 -15.34 7.70 11.75
C MET A 189 -16.37 7.88 10.61
N VAL A 190 -16.28 7.09 9.55
CA VAL A 190 -17.27 7.09 8.47
C VAL A 190 -18.60 6.55 8.95
N GLN A 191 -18.63 5.45 9.71
CA GLN A 191 -19.84 4.85 10.26
C GLN A 191 -20.57 5.80 11.21
N ASP A 192 -19.85 6.43 12.14
CA ASP A 192 -20.42 7.39 13.08
C ASP A 192 -21.04 8.59 12.36
N ARG A 193 -20.39 9.06 11.28
CA ARG A 193 -20.89 10.18 10.48
C ARG A 193 -22.17 9.84 9.71
N LEU A 194 -22.34 8.59 9.29
CA LEU A 194 -23.48 8.14 8.49
C LEU A 194 -24.73 7.86 9.33
N ASP A 195 -24.65 8.05 10.66
CA ASP A 195 -25.73 7.64 11.57
C ASP A 195 -26.23 6.22 11.25
N ALA A 196 -25.65 5.25 11.88
CA ALA A 196 -25.50 3.82 11.56
C ALA A 196 -26.75 3.00 11.18
N ARG A 197 -27.90 3.62 10.89
CA ARG A 197 -29.13 2.85 10.58
C ARG A 197 -29.18 2.31 9.16
N ASN A 198 -28.50 2.94 8.18
CA ASN A 198 -28.49 2.51 6.77
C ASN A 198 -27.29 3.04 5.98
N PHE A 199 -26.08 2.99 6.50
CA PHE A 199 -24.90 3.50 5.79
C PHE A 199 -24.62 2.79 4.45
N TYR A 200 -25.14 1.58 4.22
CA TYR A 200 -25.03 0.87 2.94
C TYR A 200 -25.85 1.50 1.79
N THR A 201 -26.77 2.37 2.08
CA THR A 201 -27.63 3.02 1.08
C THR A 201 -27.18 4.42 0.72
N CYS A 202 -26.09 4.90 1.32
CA CYS A 202 -25.60 6.26 1.13
C CYS A 202 -24.09 6.24 0.84
N ASN A 203 -23.70 6.93 -0.22
CA ASN A 203 -22.29 7.18 -0.49
C ASN A 203 -21.90 8.57 0.07
N PRO A 204 -21.17 8.63 1.20
CA PRO A 204 -20.83 9.90 1.84
C PRO A 204 -19.92 10.79 1.00
N SER A 205 -19.24 10.24 0.00
CA SER A 205 -18.38 10.99 -0.92
C SER A 205 -19.18 11.77 -1.94
N PHE A 206 -20.34 11.26 -2.32
CA PHE A 206 -21.22 11.83 -3.34
C PHE A 206 -22.45 12.50 -2.74
N ASP A 207 -23.09 11.86 -1.78
CA ASP A 207 -24.33 12.30 -1.15
C ASP A 207 -24.03 13.21 0.05
N LYS A 208 -23.48 14.38 -0.20
CA LYS A 208 -23.02 15.34 0.82
C LYS A 208 -24.07 15.75 1.86
N LYS A 209 -25.34 15.45 1.64
CA LYS A 209 -26.46 15.78 2.54
C LYS A 209 -26.92 14.65 3.44
N CYS A 210 -26.28 13.48 3.39
CA CYS A 210 -26.62 12.36 4.28
C CYS A 210 -26.28 12.60 5.77
N GLY A 211 -25.65 13.72 6.12
CA GLY A 211 -25.26 14.04 7.51
C GLY A 211 -26.38 14.68 8.35
N ASP A 212 -27.35 15.36 7.76
CA ASP A 212 -28.29 16.16 8.54
C ASP A 212 -29.79 15.83 8.31
N SER A 213 -30.14 15.04 7.32
CA SER A 213 -31.54 14.62 7.10
C SER A 213 -31.63 13.61 5.97
N CYS A 214 -31.29 12.35 6.24
CA CYS A 214 -31.72 11.27 5.36
C CYS A 214 -32.78 10.40 6.03
N PRO A 215 -33.94 10.93 6.45
CA PRO A 215 -35.04 10.09 6.93
C PRO A 215 -35.84 9.47 5.80
N ASN A 216 -35.82 9.98 4.56
CA ASN A 216 -36.86 9.61 3.61
C ASN A 216 -36.48 9.56 2.11
N ARG A 217 -35.21 9.65 1.69
CA ARG A 217 -34.87 9.52 0.27
C ARG A 217 -34.29 8.18 -0.15
N CYS A 218 -33.87 7.37 0.79
CA CYS A 218 -33.47 5.99 0.54
C CYS A 218 -34.60 4.97 0.79
N SER A 219 -35.78 5.41 1.20
CA SER A 219 -36.97 4.58 1.24
C SER A 219 -37.77 4.80 -0.06
N HIS A 220 -37.74 3.83 -0.92
CA HIS A 220 -38.57 3.66 -2.10
C HIS A 220 -38.14 4.44 -3.38
N LYS A 221 -37.29 3.79 -4.16
CA LYS A 221 -37.73 3.49 -5.55
C LYS A 221 -37.09 2.19 -6.00
#